data_adac3fea3926ba113d65d039c49ff3e1
#
_entry.id   adac3fea3926ba113d65d039c49ff3e1
#
_cell.length_a   1.000
_cell.length_b   1.000
_cell.length_c   1.000
_cell.angle_alpha   90.00
_cell.angle_beta   90.00
_cell.angle_gamma   90.00
#
_symmetry.space_group_name_H-M   'P 1'
#
loop_
_entity.id
_entity.type
_entity.pdbx_description
1 polymer ?
#
loop_
_entity_poly.entity_id
_entity_poly.type
_entity_poly.pdbx_seq_one_letter_code
_entity_poly.pdbx_strand_id
1 'polypeptide(L)'
;MSKEPWFGTAAEALPDDAEDSVLIGRIWDPSVDGPSPVTVRDGEVIDVSRQFPTVRDICELPEPAKTVAGLDGPRLGGLSDLLANTASADRDRTRPWLLAPVDLQALKAAGVTFPVSMIERVIEERARGDLTLAADIRGRMLADIGADLPSLVPGSAEAERLKTALIAEGVWSQYLEVGIGPDAEIFTKGQVLSAVGTAVPVGVLAASTWNNPEPEVALVAQSSGRIVGATLGNDVNLRDVEGRSALLLPLAKDNNASCALGPFIRLFDERFPLSRVRDLEVVLQVHGVDEFHLEATSQMARISRDPAALVRQLIGPHHQYPDGAVLMLGTMFAPTQDRDRPGEGFTHKVDDVVRISCPALGTLVNRVRHAEQCEPWRFGVRDLMGNLAKRGLL
;
A
#
# COMPACT_ATOMS: atom_id res chain seq x y z
N MET A 1 -10.64 17.33 -26.79
CA MET A 1 -11.23 16.45 -25.80
C MET A 1 -10.57 16.78 -24.47
N SER A 2 -11.32 17.35 -23.50
CA SER A 2 -10.83 17.53 -22.13
C SER A 2 -10.60 16.12 -21.58
N LYS A 3 -9.33 15.75 -21.37
CA LYS A 3 -9.04 14.49 -20.67
C LYS A 3 -9.64 14.63 -19.28
N GLU A 4 -10.59 13.75 -18.93
CA GLU A 4 -11.03 13.65 -17.55
C GLU A 4 -9.79 13.54 -16.65
N PRO A 5 -9.79 14.22 -15.49
CA PRO A 5 -8.66 14.14 -14.58
C PRO A 5 -8.48 12.67 -14.17
N TRP A 6 -7.26 12.15 -14.29
CA TRP A 6 -6.95 10.76 -13.93
C TRP A 6 -7.02 10.50 -12.41
N PHE A 7 -6.93 11.53 -11.59
CA PHE A 7 -7.17 11.49 -10.14
C PHE A 7 -8.65 11.80 -9.84
N GLY A 8 -9.16 11.35 -8.72
CA GLY A 8 -10.52 11.63 -8.27
C GLY A 8 -10.72 13.08 -7.80
N THR A 9 -11.92 13.35 -7.31
CA THR A 9 -12.25 14.61 -6.66
C THR A 9 -11.66 14.67 -5.24
N ALA A 10 -11.62 15.86 -4.64
CA ALA A 10 -11.22 16.01 -3.24
C ALA A 10 -12.11 15.20 -2.28
N ALA A 11 -13.41 15.09 -2.59
CA ALA A 11 -14.33 14.28 -1.80
C ALA A 11 -13.98 12.78 -1.87
N GLU A 12 -13.61 12.25 -3.04
CA GLU A 12 -13.21 10.85 -3.20
C GLU A 12 -11.88 10.54 -2.49
N ALA A 13 -10.98 11.52 -2.36
CA ALA A 13 -9.72 11.35 -1.65
C ALA A 13 -9.91 11.25 -0.12
N LEU A 14 -11.08 11.56 0.39
CA LEU A 14 -11.40 11.54 1.81
C LEU A 14 -12.28 10.33 2.16
N PRO A 15 -12.28 9.87 3.42
CA PRO A 15 -13.30 8.96 3.93
C PRO A 15 -14.70 9.54 3.78
N ASP A 16 -15.72 8.68 3.64
CA ASP A 16 -17.12 9.10 3.54
C ASP A 16 -17.59 9.89 4.78
N ASP A 17 -16.99 9.61 5.95
CA ASP A 17 -17.21 10.29 7.22
C ASP A 17 -16.06 11.26 7.57
N ALA A 18 -15.53 11.97 6.57
CA ALA A 18 -14.33 12.83 6.72
C ALA A 18 -14.48 13.90 7.81
N GLU A 19 -15.69 14.46 8.01
CA GLU A 19 -15.98 15.46 9.05
C GLU A 19 -15.73 14.93 10.47
N ASP A 20 -15.89 13.61 10.64
CA ASP A 20 -15.72 12.90 11.90
C ASP A 20 -14.37 12.17 12.00
N SER A 21 -13.56 12.23 10.96
CA SER A 21 -12.30 11.50 10.85
C SER A 21 -11.11 12.35 11.24
N VAL A 22 -10.13 11.76 11.92
CA VAL A 22 -8.85 12.42 12.19
C VAL A 22 -7.82 11.95 11.17
N LEU A 23 -7.46 12.85 10.27
CA LEU A 23 -6.61 12.56 9.12
C LEU A 23 -5.26 13.28 9.26
N ILE A 24 -4.18 12.58 8.97
CA ILE A 24 -2.86 13.17 8.83
C ILE A 24 -2.30 12.85 7.44
N GLY A 25 -1.60 13.82 6.88
CA GLY A 25 -0.96 13.71 5.59
C GLY A 25 0.40 14.40 5.59
N ARG A 26 0.97 14.47 4.42
CA ARG A 26 2.23 15.18 4.21
C ARG A 26 2.20 15.89 2.86
N ILE A 27 2.73 17.08 2.82
CA ILE A 27 2.89 17.86 1.60
C ILE A 27 4.35 18.23 1.39
N TRP A 28 4.72 18.56 0.17
CA TRP A 28 5.86 19.43 -0.10
C TRP A 28 5.39 20.88 -0.04
N ASP A 29 6.06 21.68 0.76
CA ASP A 29 5.83 23.12 0.84
C ASP A 29 7.01 23.88 0.23
N PRO A 30 6.85 24.49 -0.95
CA PRO A 30 7.90 25.26 -1.60
C PRO A 30 8.41 26.44 -0.79
N SER A 31 7.57 27.00 0.08
CA SER A 31 7.94 28.18 0.89
C SER A 31 9.05 27.86 1.90
N VAL A 32 9.16 26.58 2.30
CA VAL A 32 10.20 26.08 3.22
C VAL A 32 11.15 25.08 2.54
N ASP A 33 11.00 24.88 1.23
CA ASP A 33 11.76 23.95 0.41
C ASP A 33 11.86 22.54 1.05
N GLY A 34 10.70 22.01 1.49
CA GLY A 34 10.69 20.72 2.17
C GLY A 34 9.31 20.21 2.56
N PRO A 35 9.27 18.99 3.12
CA PRO A 35 8.03 18.38 3.54
C PRO A 35 7.48 18.98 4.84
N SER A 36 6.16 19.03 4.94
CA SER A 36 5.42 19.42 6.14
C SER A 36 4.29 18.45 6.42
N PRO A 37 4.16 17.91 7.66
CA PRO A 37 2.97 17.22 8.10
C PRO A 37 1.77 18.13 8.11
N VAL A 38 0.62 17.61 7.70
CA VAL A 38 -0.65 18.34 7.63
C VAL A 38 -1.80 17.51 8.20
N THR A 39 -2.86 18.18 8.62
CA THR A 39 -4.18 17.59 8.84
C THR A 39 -5.18 18.22 7.87
N VAL A 40 -6.30 17.54 7.63
CA VAL A 40 -7.40 18.04 6.78
C VAL A 40 -8.62 18.22 7.66
N ARG A 41 -9.24 19.39 7.57
CA ARG A 41 -10.47 19.71 8.28
C ARG A 41 -11.34 20.61 7.40
N ASP A 42 -12.61 20.26 7.24
CA ASP A 42 -13.58 21.02 6.41
C ASP A 42 -13.07 21.27 4.97
N GLY A 43 -12.34 20.29 4.40
CA GLY A 43 -11.73 20.39 3.07
C GLY A 43 -10.50 21.31 2.98
N GLU A 44 -10.08 21.92 4.09
CA GLU A 44 -8.89 22.75 4.19
C GLU A 44 -7.68 21.98 4.70
N VAL A 45 -6.51 22.26 4.15
CA VAL A 45 -5.23 21.66 4.55
C VAL A 45 -4.54 22.56 5.57
N ILE A 46 -4.23 22.02 6.74
CA ILE A 46 -3.67 22.75 7.89
C ILE A 46 -2.25 22.22 8.15
N ASP A 47 -1.26 23.12 8.12
CA ASP A 47 0.13 22.80 8.45
C ASP A 47 0.31 22.66 9.98
N VAL A 48 0.80 21.50 10.40
CA VAL A 48 1.08 21.20 11.81
C VAL A 48 2.58 20.99 12.08
N SER A 49 3.42 21.29 11.10
CA SER A 49 4.87 21.05 11.16
C SER A 49 5.61 21.77 12.26
N ARG A 50 5.07 22.89 12.75
CA ARG A 50 5.66 23.63 13.88
C ARG A 50 5.48 22.92 15.21
N GLN A 51 4.39 22.17 15.37
CA GLN A 51 4.13 21.36 16.56
C GLN A 51 4.75 19.97 16.43
N PHE A 52 4.68 19.38 15.24
CA PHE A 52 5.19 18.06 14.92
C PHE A 52 5.94 18.09 13.60
N PRO A 53 7.27 18.18 13.62
CA PRO A 53 8.12 18.29 12.43
C PRO A 53 7.99 17.16 11.44
N THR A 54 7.63 15.96 11.90
CA THR A 54 7.47 14.75 11.07
C THR A 54 6.16 14.04 11.37
N VAL A 55 5.67 13.24 10.40
CA VAL A 55 4.52 12.35 10.63
C VAL A 55 4.86 11.32 11.71
N ARG A 56 6.13 10.89 11.76
CA ARG A 56 6.65 10.03 12.83
C ARG A 56 6.36 10.61 14.22
N ASP A 57 6.61 11.90 14.43
CA ASP A 57 6.40 12.54 15.73
C ASP A 57 4.94 12.51 16.17
N ILE A 58 4.01 12.69 15.21
CA ILE A 58 2.57 12.54 15.46
C ILE A 58 2.24 11.08 15.83
N CYS A 59 2.75 10.13 15.07
CA CYS A 59 2.45 8.71 15.30
C CYS A 59 2.98 8.20 16.64
N GLU A 60 4.08 8.73 17.17
CA GLU A 60 4.66 8.33 18.46
C GLU A 60 3.95 8.91 19.68
N LEU A 61 2.95 9.78 19.49
CA LEU A 61 2.17 10.34 20.61
C LEU A 61 1.39 9.26 21.38
N PRO A 62 1.15 9.44 22.66
CA PRO A 62 0.29 8.56 23.45
C PRO A 62 -1.15 8.46 22.91
N GLU A 63 -1.73 9.57 22.45
CA GLU A 63 -3.08 9.68 21.90
C GLU A 63 -3.07 10.53 20.63
N PRO A 64 -2.57 9.98 19.47
CA PRO A 64 -2.36 10.77 18.26
C PRO A 64 -3.65 11.42 17.75
N ALA A 65 -4.74 10.67 17.64
CA ALA A 65 -6.01 11.18 17.14
C ALA A 65 -6.55 12.31 17.98
N LYS A 66 -6.56 12.17 19.29
CA LYS A 66 -7.04 13.21 20.22
C LYS A 66 -6.18 14.49 20.13
N THR A 67 -4.87 14.32 20.01
CA THR A 67 -3.96 15.46 19.88
C THR A 67 -4.19 16.18 18.56
N VAL A 68 -4.22 15.45 17.43
CA VAL A 68 -4.38 16.03 16.09
C VAL A 68 -5.75 16.71 15.92
N ALA A 69 -6.82 16.16 16.51
CA ALA A 69 -8.15 16.77 16.46
C ALA A 69 -8.18 18.20 17.07
N GLY A 70 -7.32 18.48 18.05
CA GLY A 70 -7.19 19.78 18.70
C GLY A 70 -6.15 20.71 18.09
N LEU A 71 -5.37 20.26 17.08
CA LEU A 71 -4.32 21.10 16.48
C LEU A 71 -4.92 22.18 15.60
N ASP A 72 -4.26 23.34 15.60
CA ASP A 72 -4.48 24.42 14.65
C ASP A 72 -3.13 24.87 14.08
N GLY A 73 -3.17 25.51 12.92
CA GLY A 73 -1.98 25.94 12.21
C GLY A 73 -2.31 26.77 10.96
N PRO A 74 -1.29 27.19 10.22
CA PRO A 74 -1.48 27.88 8.95
C PRO A 74 -2.33 27.08 7.98
N ARG A 75 -3.34 27.72 7.39
CA ARG A 75 -4.14 27.11 6.31
C ARG A 75 -3.40 27.27 4.98
N LEU A 76 -3.19 26.17 4.29
CA LEU A 76 -2.43 26.11 3.04
C LEU A 76 -3.34 26.10 1.79
N GLY A 77 -4.66 26.23 2.00
CA GLY A 77 -5.67 26.19 0.95
C GLY A 77 -6.49 24.92 0.92
N GLY A 78 -7.39 24.85 -0.07
CA GLY A 78 -8.30 23.71 -0.22
C GLY A 78 -7.62 22.46 -0.76
N LEU A 79 -8.07 21.30 -0.27
CA LEU A 79 -7.59 20.00 -0.72
C LEU A 79 -7.74 19.80 -2.25
N SER A 80 -8.79 20.36 -2.85
CA SER A 80 -9.04 20.29 -4.29
C SER A 80 -7.90 20.92 -5.11
N ASP A 81 -7.43 22.10 -4.69
CA ASP A 81 -6.34 22.81 -5.37
C ASP A 81 -5.00 22.06 -5.20
N LEU A 82 -4.79 21.49 -4.01
CA LEU A 82 -3.61 20.70 -3.71
C LEU A 82 -3.55 19.44 -4.57
N LEU A 83 -4.66 18.70 -4.70
CA LEU A 83 -4.77 17.52 -5.56
C LEU A 83 -4.55 17.88 -7.03
N ALA A 84 -5.18 18.94 -7.51
CA ALA A 84 -5.03 19.41 -8.89
C ALA A 84 -3.56 19.71 -9.24
N ASN A 85 -2.84 20.41 -8.33
CA ASN A 85 -1.42 20.67 -8.51
C ASN A 85 -0.58 19.40 -8.42
N THR A 86 -0.93 18.47 -7.53
CA THR A 86 -0.21 17.18 -7.37
C THR A 86 -0.28 16.34 -8.65
N ALA A 87 -1.45 16.25 -9.27
CA ALA A 87 -1.71 15.42 -10.45
C ALA A 87 -1.20 16.02 -11.76
N SER A 88 -0.90 17.32 -11.79
CA SER A 88 -0.48 18.00 -13.01
C SER A 88 0.87 17.49 -13.52
N ALA A 89 0.95 17.19 -14.82
CA ALA A 89 2.22 16.88 -15.48
C ALA A 89 3.17 18.10 -15.47
N ASP A 90 2.58 19.30 -15.56
CA ASP A 90 3.28 20.59 -15.47
C ASP A 90 3.05 21.21 -14.07
N ARG A 91 3.33 20.43 -13.02
CA ARG A 91 3.14 20.86 -11.63
C ARG A 91 3.76 22.22 -11.38
N ASP A 92 2.95 23.13 -10.84
CA ASP A 92 3.45 24.42 -10.37
C ASP A 92 4.28 24.20 -9.08
N ARG A 93 5.59 24.27 -9.22
CA ARG A 93 6.54 24.05 -8.12
C ARG A 93 6.63 25.23 -7.14
N THR A 94 5.88 26.31 -7.37
CA THR A 94 5.73 27.41 -6.42
C THR A 94 4.55 27.22 -5.47
N ARG A 95 3.73 26.20 -5.70
CA ARG A 95 2.57 25.82 -4.90
C ARG A 95 2.77 24.47 -4.22
N PRO A 96 2.15 24.22 -3.06
CA PRO A 96 2.24 22.91 -2.40
C PRO A 96 1.67 21.76 -3.24
N TRP A 97 2.15 20.53 -2.98
CA TRP A 97 1.59 19.28 -3.52
C TRP A 97 1.65 18.15 -2.49
N LEU A 98 0.77 17.16 -2.63
CA LEU A 98 0.72 16.00 -1.75
C LEU A 98 1.95 15.09 -1.93
N LEU A 99 2.39 14.52 -0.82
CA LEU A 99 3.33 13.43 -0.72
C LEU A 99 2.65 12.18 -0.13
N ALA A 100 3.36 11.05 -0.09
CA ALA A 100 2.90 9.93 0.74
C ALA A 100 2.77 10.37 2.19
N PRO A 101 1.72 9.95 2.93
CA PRO A 101 1.44 10.43 4.28
C PRO A 101 2.35 9.81 5.36
N VAL A 102 3.53 9.34 4.97
CA VAL A 102 4.53 8.69 5.82
C VAL A 102 5.91 9.29 5.56
N ASP A 103 6.81 9.23 6.53
CA ASP A 103 8.18 9.76 6.37
C ASP A 103 9.27 8.80 6.88
N LEU A 104 9.53 8.75 8.17
CA LEU A 104 10.63 8.00 8.77
C LEU A 104 10.29 6.54 9.09
N GLN A 105 9.03 6.15 8.99
CA GLN A 105 8.58 4.79 9.23
C GLN A 105 9.18 3.83 8.18
N ALA A 106 9.66 2.69 8.66
CA ALA A 106 10.11 1.62 7.77
C ALA A 106 8.93 1.11 6.91
N LEU A 107 9.14 0.98 5.60
CA LEU A 107 8.12 0.51 4.67
C LEU A 107 8.19 -1.00 4.53
N LYS A 108 7.19 -1.70 5.08
CA LYS A 108 7.10 -3.16 5.12
C LYS A 108 5.81 -3.63 4.47
N ALA A 109 5.83 -4.84 3.94
CA ALA A 109 4.65 -5.52 3.45
C ALA A 109 4.65 -6.98 3.90
N ALA A 110 3.45 -7.53 4.07
CA ALA A 110 3.23 -8.95 4.34
C ALA A 110 2.72 -9.62 3.06
N GLY A 111 3.35 -10.73 2.67
CA GLY A 111 2.91 -11.54 1.53
C GLY A 111 1.94 -12.65 1.95
N VAL A 112 1.17 -13.13 0.98
CA VAL A 112 0.41 -14.41 1.07
C VAL A 112 -0.57 -14.48 2.24
N THR A 113 -1.15 -13.36 2.63
CA THR A 113 -2.06 -13.28 3.79
C THR A 113 -3.53 -13.48 3.42
N PHE A 114 -3.85 -13.66 2.14
CA PHE A 114 -5.19 -13.97 1.66
C PHE A 114 -5.18 -15.28 0.87
N PRO A 115 -6.19 -16.16 1.01
CA PRO A 115 -6.22 -17.43 0.27
C PRO A 115 -6.11 -17.28 -1.25
N VAL A 116 -6.73 -16.24 -1.82
CA VAL A 116 -6.65 -15.96 -3.26
C VAL A 116 -5.23 -15.62 -3.69
N SER A 117 -4.52 -14.79 -2.95
CA SER A 117 -3.14 -14.45 -3.26
C SER A 117 -2.19 -15.64 -3.07
N MET A 118 -2.42 -16.46 -2.04
CA MET A 118 -1.65 -17.68 -1.80
C MET A 118 -1.73 -18.65 -2.98
N ILE A 119 -2.92 -18.91 -3.50
CA ILE A 119 -3.11 -19.79 -4.66
C ILE A 119 -2.39 -19.21 -5.89
N GLU A 120 -2.54 -17.93 -6.17
CA GLU A 120 -1.89 -17.29 -7.31
C GLU A 120 -0.35 -17.34 -7.20
N ARG A 121 0.22 -17.15 -6.01
CA ARG A 121 1.67 -17.28 -5.80
C ARG A 121 2.19 -18.69 -6.10
N VAL A 122 1.44 -19.73 -5.70
CA VAL A 122 1.80 -21.12 -6.05
C VAL A 122 1.71 -21.36 -7.57
N ILE A 123 0.74 -20.76 -8.24
CA ILE A 123 0.61 -20.82 -9.71
C ILE A 123 1.81 -20.14 -10.38
N GLU A 124 2.15 -18.93 -9.96
CA GLU A 124 3.29 -18.15 -10.47
C GLU A 124 4.63 -18.87 -10.29
N GLU A 125 4.84 -19.49 -9.11
CA GLU A 125 6.03 -20.31 -8.83
C GLU A 125 6.12 -21.50 -9.79
N ARG A 126 5.02 -22.25 -9.97
CA ARG A 126 4.98 -23.40 -10.88
C ARG A 126 5.12 -23.00 -12.35
N ALA A 127 4.60 -21.83 -12.71
CA ALA A 127 4.76 -21.25 -14.04
C ALA A 127 6.14 -20.62 -14.25
N ARG A 128 6.96 -20.49 -13.19
CA ARG A 128 8.28 -19.83 -13.23
C ARG A 128 8.23 -18.40 -13.80
N GLY A 129 7.16 -17.69 -13.49
CA GLY A 129 6.91 -16.34 -13.99
C GLY A 129 6.48 -16.27 -15.47
N ASP A 130 6.12 -17.40 -16.08
CA ASP A 130 5.59 -17.45 -17.44
C ASP A 130 4.06 -17.34 -17.42
N LEU A 131 3.56 -16.23 -17.96
CA LEU A 131 2.13 -15.91 -18.00
C LEU A 131 1.30 -16.96 -18.75
N THR A 132 1.82 -17.51 -19.85
CA THR A 132 1.10 -18.48 -20.69
C THR A 132 0.93 -19.83 -20.00
N LEU A 133 1.92 -20.26 -19.22
CA LEU A 133 1.86 -21.49 -18.43
C LEU A 133 0.95 -21.33 -17.21
N ALA A 134 0.83 -20.14 -16.66
CA ALA A 134 0.02 -19.87 -15.47
C ALA A 134 -1.47 -20.16 -15.69
N ALA A 135 -2.02 -19.87 -16.87
CA ALA A 135 -3.42 -20.15 -17.19
C ALA A 135 -3.75 -21.65 -17.15
N ASP A 136 -2.90 -22.50 -17.76
CA ASP A 136 -3.06 -23.96 -17.76
C ASP A 136 -2.92 -24.56 -16.35
N ILE A 137 -1.99 -24.02 -15.54
CA ILE A 137 -1.75 -24.48 -14.17
C ILE A 137 -2.95 -24.10 -13.29
N ARG A 138 -3.47 -22.86 -13.44
CA ARG A 138 -4.64 -22.38 -12.68
C ARG A 138 -5.86 -23.29 -12.89
N GLY A 139 -6.16 -23.64 -14.15
CA GLY A 139 -7.28 -24.53 -14.47
C GLY A 139 -7.19 -25.88 -13.78
N ARG A 140 -5.99 -26.44 -13.62
CA ARG A 140 -5.76 -27.72 -12.93
C ARG A 140 -5.79 -27.59 -11.41
N MET A 141 -5.11 -26.59 -10.86
CA MET A 141 -4.98 -26.41 -9.40
C MET A 141 -6.29 -26.07 -8.70
N LEU A 142 -7.17 -25.28 -9.31
CA LEU A 142 -8.49 -24.96 -8.73
C LEU A 142 -9.37 -26.21 -8.56
N ALA A 143 -9.10 -27.30 -9.31
CA ALA A 143 -9.78 -28.57 -9.14
C ALA A 143 -9.21 -29.41 -7.98
N ASP A 144 -7.93 -29.24 -7.65
CA ASP A 144 -7.18 -30.11 -6.72
C ASP A 144 -7.08 -29.51 -5.29
N ILE A 145 -6.96 -28.17 -5.18
CA ILE A 145 -6.84 -27.49 -3.88
C ILE A 145 -8.24 -27.18 -3.36
N GLY A 146 -8.76 -28.05 -2.49
CA GLY A 146 -10.12 -28.02 -1.97
C GLY A 146 -10.51 -26.72 -1.24
N ALA A 147 -11.81 -26.59 -0.97
CA ALA A 147 -12.51 -25.43 -0.42
C ALA A 147 -12.11 -25.02 1.02
N ASP A 148 -11.23 -25.74 1.71
CA ASP A 148 -10.99 -25.60 3.14
C ASP A 148 -9.89 -24.57 3.55
N LEU A 149 -9.06 -24.12 2.60
CA LEU A 149 -7.99 -23.16 2.86
C LEU A 149 -8.45 -21.82 3.49
N PRO A 150 -9.60 -21.25 3.08
CA PRO A 150 -10.03 -19.95 3.66
C PRO A 150 -10.35 -19.96 5.14
N SER A 151 -10.66 -21.13 5.73
CA SER A 151 -11.02 -21.28 7.13
C SER A 151 -9.84 -21.68 8.03
N LEU A 152 -8.71 -22.04 7.43
CA LEU A 152 -7.54 -22.53 8.12
C LEU A 152 -6.82 -21.42 8.90
N VAL A 153 -6.58 -21.65 10.18
CA VAL A 153 -5.78 -20.73 11.01
C VAL A 153 -4.29 -21.03 10.82
N PRO A 154 -3.48 -20.10 10.29
CA PRO A 154 -2.06 -20.33 10.10
C PRO A 154 -1.33 -20.70 11.38
N GLY A 155 -0.43 -21.67 11.32
CA GLY A 155 0.33 -22.19 12.46
C GLY A 155 -0.48 -23.07 13.42
N SER A 156 -1.74 -23.39 13.12
CA SER A 156 -2.54 -24.32 13.93
C SER A 156 -2.11 -25.77 13.72
N ALA A 157 -2.51 -26.65 14.65
CA ALA A 157 -2.29 -28.09 14.51
C ALA A 157 -2.97 -28.67 13.24
N GLU A 158 -4.02 -28.01 12.76
CA GLU A 158 -4.73 -28.35 11.54
C GLU A 158 -3.91 -27.97 10.30
N ALA A 159 -3.32 -26.77 10.30
CA ALA A 159 -2.38 -26.33 9.27
C ALA A 159 -1.16 -27.26 9.17
N GLU A 160 -0.62 -27.72 10.29
CA GLU A 160 0.52 -28.64 10.31
C GLU A 160 0.15 -30.03 9.77
N ARG A 161 -1.06 -30.52 10.04
CA ARG A 161 -1.55 -31.78 9.43
C ARG A 161 -1.71 -31.63 7.92
N LEU A 162 -2.28 -30.52 7.44
CA LEU A 162 -2.40 -30.24 6.01
C LEU A 162 -1.02 -30.15 5.37
N LYS A 163 -0.08 -29.42 5.96
CA LYS A 163 1.32 -29.34 5.49
C LYS A 163 1.93 -30.72 5.31
N THR A 164 1.78 -31.60 6.30
CA THR A 164 2.31 -32.96 6.26
C THR A 164 1.71 -33.75 5.09
N ALA A 165 0.41 -33.63 4.83
CA ALA A 165 -0.25 -34.30 3.71
C ALA A 165 0.25 -33.77 2.37
N LEU A 166 0.30 -32.43 2.20
CA LEU A 166 0.74 -31.80 0.95
C LEU A 166 2.22 -32.09 0.62
N ILE A 167 3.08 -32.22 1.63
CA ILE A 167 4.47 -32.66 1.46
C ILE A 167 4.51 -34.13 0.94
N ALA A 168 3.70 -35.00 1.53
CA ALA A 168 3.65 -36.40 1.12
C ALA A 168 3.16 -36.60 -0.33
N GLU A 169 2.28 -35.69 -0.80
CA GLU A 169 1.77 -35.64 -2.18
C GLU A 169 2.73 -34.93 -3.14
N GLY A 170 3.82 -34.32 -2.65
CA GLY A 170 4.77 -33.55 -3.48
C GLY A 170 4.23 -32.24 -4.04
N VAL A 171 3.18 -31.68 -3.42
CA VAL A 171 2.53 -30.44 -3.87
C VAL A 171 2.82 -29.24 -2.95
N TRP A 172 3.71 -29.41 -1.96
CA TRP A 172 4.11 -28.33 -1.07
C TRP A 172 4.86 -27.22 -1.81
N SER A 173 4.67 -25.98 -1.40
CA SER A 173 5.29 -24.78 -1.95
C SER A 173 5.76 -23.87 -0.81
N GLN A 174 6.82 -23.10 -1.06
CA GLN A 174 7.30 -22.07 -0.12
C GLN A 174 6.22 -21.01 0.20
N TYR A 175 5.30 -20.74 -0.73
CA TYR A 175 4.19 -19.81 -0.51
C TYR A 175 3.09 -20.43 0.39
N LEU A 176 2.92 -21.75 0.35
CA LEU A 176 2.08 -22.45 1.34
C LEU A 176 2.73 -22.40 2.74
N GLU A 177 4.07 -22.48 2.83
CA GLU A 177 4.78 -22.35 4.10
C GLU A 177 4.45 -21.04 4.82
N VAL A 178 4.56 -19.91 4.12
CA VAL A 178 4.28 -18.58 4.70
C VAL A 178 2.78 -18.28 4.77
N GLY A 179 1.96 -18.91 3.94
CA GLY A 179 0.51 -18.71 3.94
C GLY A 179 -0.18 -19.39 5.12
N ILE A 180 0.16 -20.65 5.41
CA ILE A 180 -0.49 -21.47 6.45
C ILE A 180 0.44 -21.90 7.60
N GLY A 181 1.76 -21.73 7.48
CA GLY A 181 2.74 -21.99 8.55
C GLY A 181 2.66 -20.97 9.69
N PRO A 182 3.48 -21.11 10.73
CA PRO A 182 3.45 -20.22 11.90
C PRO A 182 3.94 -18.80 11.58
N ASP A 183 4.93 -18.67 10.70
CA ASP A 183 5.59 -17.42 10.41
C ASP A 183 5.04 -16.78 9.12
N ALA A 184 4.73 -15.49 9.17
CA ALA A 184 4.29 -14.74 8.00
C ALA A 184 5.49 -14.32 7.15
N GLU A 185 5.29 -14.21 5.85
CA GLU A 185 6.20 -13.49 4.98
C GLU A 185 6.09 -11.99 5.31
N ILE A 186 7.17 -11.36 5.80
CA ILE A 186 7.25 -9.91 5.98
C ILE A 186 8.56 -9.44 5.36
N PHE A 187 8.46 -8.52 4.41
CA PHE A 187 9.61 -8.03 3.66
C PHE A 187 9.70 -6.49 3.65
N THR A 188 10.83 -5.97 3.21
CA THR A 188 11.02 -4.54 2.99
C THR A 188 10.46 -4.17 1.62
N LYS A 189 9.42 -3.33 1.60
CA LYS A 189 8.81 -2.83 0.36
C LYS A 189 9.57 -1.63 -0.21
N GLY A 190 10.22 -0.88 0.63
CA GLY A 190 11.00 0.29 0.22
C GLY A 190 11.69 0.96 1.40
N GLN A 191 12.43 2.00 1.12
CA GLN A 191 13.15 2.77 2.11
C GLN A 191 12.28 3.86 2.71
N VAL A 192 12.66 4.39 3.86
CA VAL A 192 12.03 5.59 4.43
C VAL A 192 12.06 6.73 3.41
N LEU A 193 11.01 7.53 3.33
CA LEU A 193 10.84 8.65 2.39
C LEU A 193 10.71 8.25 0.90
N SER A 194 10.77 6.96 0.52
CA SER A 194 10.71 6.54 -0.89
C SER A 194 9.28 6.31 -1.41
N ALA A 195 8.29 6.18 -0.54
CA ALA A 195 6.90 5.98 -0.96
C ALA A 195 6.37 7.19 -1.72
N VAL A 196 5.59 6.94 -2.76
CA VAL A 196 4.82 7.97 -3.47
C VAL A 196 3.39 8.05 -2.94
N GLY A 197 2.76 9.22 -3.09
CA GLY A 197 1.40 9.47 -2.60
C GLY A 197 0.32 9.20 -3.66
N THR A 198 -0.89 9.68 -3.38
CA THR A 198 -1.98 9.73 -4.36
C THR A 198 -1.69 10.79 -5.43
N ALA A 199 -2.34 10.65 -6.59
CA ALA A 199 -2.26 11.59 -7.71
C ALA A 199 -0.86 11.76 -8.33
N VAL A 200 0.03 10.77 -8.16
CA VAL A 200 1.34 10.73 -8.80
C VAL A 200 1.59 9.36 -9.47
N PRO A 201 2.54 9.25 -10.40
CA PRO A 201 2.84 7.98 -11.04
C PRO A 201 3.35 6.91 -10.06
N VAL A 202 2.99 5.63 -10.35
CA VAL A 202 3.66 4.44 -9.80
C VAL A 202 4.51 3.78 -10.87
N GLY A 203 5.63 3.19 -10.43
CA GLY A 203 6.66 2.63 -11.29
C GLY A 203 6.57 1.11 -11.45
N VAL A 204 6.62 0.64 -12.70
CA VAL A 204 6.91 -0.74 -13.07
C VAL A 204 8.20 -0.77 -13.86
N LEU A 205 9.06 -1.79 -13.69
CA LEU A 205 10.28 -1.89 -14.50
C LEU A 205 9.94 -2.06 -15.98
N ALA A 206 10.62 -1.32 -16.86
CA ALA A 206 10.44 -1.42 -18.31
C ALA A 206 10.72 -2.83 -18.86
N ALA A 207 11.55 -3.61 -18.16
CA ALA A 207 11.88 -4.98 -18.52
C ALA A 207 10.81 -6.01 -18.11
N SER A 208 9.87 -5.64 -17.22
CA SER A 208 8.81 -6.54 -16.77
C SER A 208 7.69 -6.63 -17.80
N THR A 209 7.29 -7.85 -18.11
CA THR A 209 6.21 -8.16 -19.06
C THR A 209 4.95 -8.67 -18.38
N TRP A 210 5.03 -8.98 -17.09
CA TRP A 210 3.89 -9.44 -16.29
C TRP A 210 3.94 -8.81 -14.90
N ASN A 211 3.13 -7.79 -14.69
CA ASN A 211 3.08 -7.01 -13.46
C ASN A 211 1.64 -6.57 -13.14
N ASN A 212 1.39 -6.23 -11.90
CA ASN A 212 0.04 -5.93 -11.43
C ASN A 212 0.04 -4.95 -10.25
N PRO A 213 -1.11 -4.28 -9.99
CA PRO A 213 -1.33 -3.61 -8.71
C PRO A 213 -1.56 -4.65 -7.62
N GLU A 214 -1.14 -4.35 -6.42
CA GLU A 214 -1.50 -5.08 -5.22
C GLU A 214 -2.13 -4.11 -4.22
N PRO A 215 -3.46 -3.93 -4.29
CA PRO A 215 -4.21 -3.13 -3.34
C PRO A 215 -4.16 -3.73 -1.95
N GLU A 216 -3.85 -2.90 -0.96
CA GLU A 216 -3.69 -3.32 0.43
C GLU A 216 -4.21 -2.27 1.41
N VAL A 217 -4.64 -2.72 2.56
CA VAL A 217 -4.72 -1.88 3.75
C VAL A 217 -3.35 -1.88 4.42
N ALA A 218 -2.84 -0.71 4.76
CA ALA A 218 -1.57 -0.53 5.44
C ALA A 218 -1.80 0.02 6.85
N LEU A 219 -1.20 -0.63 7.85
CA LEU A 219 -1.24 -0.20 9.25
C LEU A 219 0.00 0.63 9.58
N VAL A 220 -0.21 1.69 10.36
CA VAL A 220 0.88 2.51 10.91
C VAL A 220 1.09 2.13 12.36
N ALA A 221 2.29 1.66 12.67
CA ALA A 221 2.68 1.23 14.01
C ALA A 221 3.79 2.12 14.57
N GLN A 222 3.67 2.45 15.85
CA GLN A 222 4.71 3.12 16.63
C GLN A 222 5.92 2.21 16.85
N SER A 223 7.01 2.80 17.32
CA SER A 223 8.22 2.09 17.78
C SER A 223 7.95 1.03 18.86
N SER A 224 6.91 1.23 19.66
CA SER A 224 6.42 0.27 20.66
C SER A 224 5.65 -0.92 20.09
N GLY A 225 5.32 -0.91 18.79
CA GLY A 225 4.42 -1.89 18.16
C GLY A 225 2.93 -1.55 18.30
N ARG A 226 2.56 -0.45 18.98
CA ARG A 226 1.17 -0.01 19.04
C ARG A 226 0.72 0.52 17.68
N ILE A 227 -0.41 0.03 17.18
CA ILE A 227 -0.99 0.44 15.90
C ILE A 227 -1.84 1.68 16.14
N VAL A 228 -1.60 2.75 15.35
CA VAL A 228 -2.18 4.07 15.60
C VAL A 228 -3.06 4.58 14.46
N GLY A 229 -3.04 3.94 13.30
CA GLY A 229 -3.86 4.34 12.16
C GLY A 229 -3.73 3.39 11.00
N ALA A 230 -4.49 3.67 9.95
CA ALA A 230 -4.49 2.92 8.70
C ALA A 230 -4.53 3.86 7.49
N THR A 231 -4.03 3.36 6.36
CA THR A 231 -4.10 4.00 5.05
C THR A 231 -4.23 2.94 3.96
N LEU A 232 -4.41 3.36 2.71
CA LEU A 232 -4.37 2.47 1.55
C LEU A 232 -2.95 2.37 0.99
N GLY A 233 -2.63 1.23 0.40
CA GLY A 233 -1.37 0.98 -0.27
C GLY A 233 -1.54 0.32 -1.63
N ASN A 234 -0.56 0.55 -2.51
CA ASN A 234 -0.35 -0.24 -3.72
C ASN A 234 1.07 -0.79 -3.68
N ASP A 235 1.18 -2.09 -3.37
CA ASP A 235 2.43 -2.85 -3.41
C ASP A 235 2.68 -3.36 -4.83
N VAL A 236 3.04 -2.44 -5.75
CA VAL A 236 3.25 -2.79 -7.16
C VAL A 236 4.18 -3.99 -7.29
N ASN A 237 3.75 -5.00 -8.04
CA ASN A 237 4.45 -6.28 -8.15
C ASN A 237 4.87 -6.62 -9.58
N LEU A 238 6.02 -7.25 -9.72
CA LEU A 238 6.54 -7.80 -10.96
C LEU A 238 6.45 -9.35 -10.91
N ARG A 239 5.31 -9.91 -11.35
CA ARG A 239 5.02 -11.35 -11.27
C ARG A 239 6.01 -12.21 -12.04
N ASP A 240 6.47 -11.73 -13.20
CA ASP A 240 7.49 -12.39 -14.02
C ASP A 240 8.85 -12.46 -13.33
N VAL A 241 9.13 -11.56 -12.40
CA VAL A 241 10.36 -11.57 -11.60
C VAL A 241 10.20 -12.44 -10.36
N GLU A 242 9.14 -12.19 -9.58
CA GLU A 242 8.85 -12.91 -8.34
C GLU A 242 8.62 -14.41 -8.58
N GLY A 243 7.86 -14.77 -9.62
CA GLY A 243 7.57 -16.16 -9.96
C GLY A 243 8.80 -16.98 -10.40
N ARG A 244 9.89 -16.33 -10.82
CA ARG A 244 11.14 -17.04 -11.16
C ARG A 244 11.87 -17.55 -9.93
N SER A 245 11.88 -16.79 -8.84
CA SER A 245 12.55 -17.17 -7.59
C SER A 245 12.19 -16.22 -6.46
N ALA A 246 11.89 -16.75 -5.28
CA ALA A 246 11.72 -15.95 -4.05
C ALA A 246 12.97 -15.12 -3.71
N LEU A 247 14.16 -15.50 -4.16
CA LEU A 247 15.39 -14.74 -3.98
C LEU A 247 15.41 -13.43 -4.80
N LEU A 248 14.50 -13.27 -5.75
CA LEU A 248 14.32 -12.06 -6.55
C LEU A 248 13.24 -11.13 -5.98
N LEU A 249 12.67 -11.44 -4.82
CA LEU A 249 11.66 -10.60 -4.17
C LEU A 249 12.09 -9.12 -4.05
N PRO A 250 13.32 -8.77 -3.64
CA PRO A 250 13.74 -7.36 -3.61
C PRO A 250 13.66 -6.67 -4.98
N LEU A 251 14.02 -7.37 -6.06
CA LEU A 251 13.91 -6.82 -7.41
C LEU A 251 12.45 -6.70 -7.86
N ALA A 252 11.59 -7.62 -7.43
CA ALA A 252 10.16 -7.58 -7.77
C ALA A 252 9.41 -6.45 -7.07
N LYS A 253 9.86 -6.05 -5.88
CA LYS A 253 9.10 -5.20 -4.95
C LYS A 253 9.69 -3.82 -4.68
N ASP A 254 11.01 -3.67 -4.60
CA ASP A 254 11.68 -2.39 -4.24
C ASP A 254 12.29 -1.73 -5.48
N ASN A 255 11.46 -0.96 -6.18
CA ASN A 255 11.83 -0.18 -7.35
C ASN A 255 11.43 1.28 -7.17
N ASN A 256 11.98 2.21 -7.96
CA ASN A 256 11.59 3.60 -7.92
C ASN A 256 10.08 3.75 -8.14
N ALA A 257 9.40 4.44 -7.21
CA ALA A 257 7.96 4.67 -7.22
C ALA A 257 7.07 3.41 -7.17
N SER A 258 7.58 2.22 -6.80
CA SER A 258 6.80 0.97 -6.75
C SER A 258 5.98 0.78 -5.46
N CYS A 259 6.11 1.70 -4.50
CA CYS A 259 5.35 1.74 -3.25
C CYS A 259 4.50 2.99 -3.20
N ALA A 260 3.18 2.87 -3.34
CA ALA A 260 2.28 4.00 -3.12
C ALA A 260 1.51 3.84 -1.81
N LEU A 261 1.37 4.94 -1.06
CA LEU A 261 0.61 5.02 0.19
C LEU A 261 -0.24 6.28 0.22
N GLY A 262 -1.44 6.20 0.72
CA GLY A 262 -2.30 7.37 0.85
C GLY A 262 -3.80 7.10 0.65
N PRO A 263 -4.59 8.17 0.49
CA PRO A 263 -4.17 9.58 0.42
C PRO A 263 -3.71 10.15 1.77
N PHE A 264 -4.33 9.72 2.88
CA PHE A 264 -4.05 10.14 4.25
C PHE A 264 -3.93 8.93 5.17
N ILE A 265 -3.29 9.08 6.31
CA ILE A 265 -3.44 8.15 7.43
C ILE A 265 -4.69 8.59 8.20
N ARG A 266 -5.66 7.68 8.35
CA ARG A 266 -6.74 7.83 9.31
C ARG A 266 -6.26 7.30 10.65
N LEU A 267 -6.17 8.17 11.63
CA LEU A 267 -5.78 7.81 13.00
C LEU A 267 -6.93 7.08 13.69
N PHE A 268 -6.59 6.07 14.52
CA PHE A 268 -7.58 5.33 15.29
C PHE A 268 -8.08 6.15 16.46
N ASP A 269 -9.40 6.14 16.61
CA ASP A 269 -10.16 6.76 17.69
C ASP A 269 -11.36 5.87 18.07
N GLU A 270 -12.31 6.42 18.86
CA GLU A 270 -13.50 5.68 19.29
C GLU A 270 -14.44 5.33 18.11
N ARG A 271 -14.48 6.16 17.05
CA ARG A 271 -15.34 5.96 15.86
C ARG A 271 -14.71 5.00 14.87
N PHE A 272 -13.39 5.01 14.77
CA PHE A 272 -12.62 4.12 13.90
C PHE A 272 -11.51 3.41 14.70
N PRO A 273 -11.84 2.41 15.54
CA PRO A 273 -10.87 1.61 16.25
C PRO A 273 -10.21 0.56 15.35
N LEU A 274 -9.06 0.02 15.78
CA LEU A 274 -8.33 -1.04 15.05
C LEU A 274 -9.23 -2.24 14.66
N SER A 275 -10.21 -2.59 15.49
CA SER A 275 -11.14 -3.69 15.20
C SER A 275 -11.93 -3.49 13.90
N ARG A 276 -12.18 -2.24 13.49
CA ARG A 276 -12.88 -1.92 12.23
C ARG A 276 -12.06 -2.27 10.99
N VAL A 277 -10.74 -2.46 11.11
CA VAL A 277 -9.89 -2.84 9.96
C VAL A 277 -10.36 -4.14 9.31
N ARG A 278 -10.86 -5.10 10.09
CA ARG A 278 -11.39 -6.36 9.54
C ARG A 278 -12.71 -6.20 8.77
N ASP A 279 -13.42 -5.11 8.98
CA ASP A 279 -14.71 -4.83 8.32
C ASP A 279 -14.53 -4.05 7.02
N LEU A 280 -13.30 -3.65 6.70
CA LEU A 280 -13.04 -2.81 5.52
C LEU A 280 -13.29 -3.58 4.24
N GLU A 281 -13.99 -2.93 3.34
CA GLU A 281 -14.13 -3.31 1.95
C GLU A 281 -13.24 -2.42 1.08
N VAL A 282 -12.50 -3.03 0.18
CA VAL A 282 -11.61 -2.34 -0.76
C VAL A 282 -12.05 -2.65 -2.17
N VAL A 283 -12.13 -1.61 -2.99
CA VAL A 283 -12.44 -1.71 -4.42
C VAL A 283 -11.19 -1.36 -5.22
N LEU A 284 -10.82 -2.24 -6.13
CA LEU A 284 -9.81 -2.01 -7.14
C LEU A 284 -10.48 -1.70 -8.47
N GLN A 285 -10.09 -0.58 -9.10
CA GLN A 285 -10.41 -0.29 -10.49
C GLN A 285 -9.13 -0.01 -11.27
N VAL A 286 -9.05 -0.57 -12.49
CA VAL A 286 -7.97 -0.24 -13.44
C VAL A 286 -8.63 0.23 -14.73
N HIS A 287 -8.28 1.45 -15.16
CA HIS A 287 -8.72 2.04 -16.42
C HIS A 287 -7.53 2.12 -17.37
N GLY A 288 -7.58 1.31 -18.41
CA GLY A 288 -6.53 1.26 -19.44
C GLY A 288 -6.73 2.33 -20.54
N VAL A 289 -5.63 2.70 -21.19
CA VAL A 289 -5.65 3.59 -22.37
C VAL A 289 -6.25 2.93 -23.60
N ASP A 290 -6.39 1.62 -23.57
CA ASP A 290 -6.95 0.73 -24.59
C ASP A 290 -8.43 0.38 -24.34
N GLU A 291 -9.13 1.21 -23.56
CA GLU A 291 -10.52 1.00 -23.13
C GLU A 291 -10.68 -0.22 -22.19
N PHE A 292 -9.58 -0.81 -21.74
CA PHE A 292 -9.63 -1.89 -20.75
C PHE A 292 -10.18 -1.36 -19.41
N HIS A 293 -11.09 -2.12 -18.83
CA HIS A 293 -11.65 -1.85 -17.51
C HIS A 293 -11.64 -3.12 -16.68
N LEU A 294 -11.06 -3.02 -15.50
CA LEU A 294 -11.12 -4.04 -14.46
C LEU A 294 -11.72 -3.42 -13.21
N GLU A 295 -12.69 -4.11 -12.63
CA GLU A 295 -13.22 -3.78 -11.31
C GLU A 295 -13.30 -5.03 -10.47
N ALA A 296 -12.84 -4.93 -9.24
CA ALA A 296 -12.90 -6.02 -8.27
C ALA A 296 -13.12 -5.45 -6.86
N THR A 297 -13.85 -6.19 -6.04
CA THR A 297 -14.12 -5.86 -4.64
C THR A 297 -13.65 -7.01 -3.75
N SER A 298 -13.00 -6.67 -2.65
CA SER A 298 -12.60 -7.64 -1.63
C SER A 298 -12.74 -7.08 -0.23
N GLN A 299 -12.79 -7.98 0.76
CA GLN A 299 -13.01 -7.63 2.16
C GLN A 299 -11.84 -8.06 3.04
N MET A 300 -11.42 -7.19 3.94
CA MET A 300 -10.39 -7.48 4.93
C MET A 300 -10.74 -8.66 5.84
N ALA A 301 -12.02 -8.98 6.01
CA ALA A 301 -12.47 -10.16 6.77
C ALA A 301 -11.92 -11.49 6.21
N ARG A 302 -11.49 -11.51 4.93
CA ARG A 302 -10.90 -12.70 4.30
C ARG A 302 -9.42 -12.91 4.61
N ILE A 303 -8.78 -11.99 5.34
CA ILE A 303 -7.39 -12.14 5.74
C ILE A 303 -7.21 -13.37 6.64
N SER A 304 -6.27 -14.24 6.30
CA SER A 304 -5.99 -15.47 7.05
C SER A 304 -5.26 -15.22 8.37
N ARG A 305 -4.54 -14.09 8.48
CA ARG A 305 -3.79 -13.70 9.67
C ARG A 305 -4.40 -12.47 10.32
N ASP A 306 -4.39 -12.42 11.64
CA ASP A 306 -4.83 -11.25 12.38
C ASP A 306 -3.90 -10.05 12.11
N PRO A 307 -4.41 -8.86 11.72
CA PRO A 307 -3.58 -7.68 11.45
C PRO A 307 -2.66 -7.28 12.62
N ALA A 308 -3.14 -7.38 13.86
CA ALA A 308 -2.30 -7.09 15.02
C ALA A 308 -1.25 -8.19 15.27
N ALA A 309 -1.53 -9.45 14.87
CA ALA A 309 -0.55 -10.52 14.94
C ALA A 309 0.58 -10.30 13.93
N LEU A 310 0.28 -9.82 12.72
CA LEU A 310 1.29 -9.45 11.73
C LEU A 310 2.22 -8.34 12.25
N VAL A 311 1.67 -7.30 12.89
CA VAL A 311 2.50 -6.25 13.51
C VAL A 311 3.37 -6.82 14.64
N ARG A 312 2.87 -7.76 15.45
CA ARG A 312 3.68 -8.44 16.49
C ARG A 312 4.79 -9.32 15.91
N GLN A 313 4.63 -9.87 14.70
CA GLN A 313 5.70 -10.55 13.98
C GLN A 313 6.74 -9.59 13.40
N LEU A 314 6.35 -8.34 13.11
CA LEU A 314 7.25 -7.30 12.63
C LEU A 314 8.01 -6.63 13.79
N ILE A 315 7.30 -6.18 14.83
CA ILE A 315 7.84 -5.36 15.93
C ILE A 315 7.70 -6.09 17.24
N GLY A 316 8.83 -6.36 17.91
CA GLY A 316 8.85 -7.04 19.21
C GLY A 316 10.27 -7.12 19.76
N PRO A 317 10.50 -7.93 20.83
CA PRO A 317 11.83 -8.11 21.40
C PRO A 317 12.87 -8.61 20.39
N HIS A 318 12.42 -9.30 19.33
CA HIS A 318 13.27 -9.85 18.27
C HIS A 318 13.73 -8.80 17.25
N HIS A 319 12.96 -7.71 17.06
CA HIS A 319 13.32 -6.64 16.13
C HIS A 319 12.62 -5.33 16.47
N GLN A 320 13.34 -4.22 16.40
CA GLN A 320 12.88 -2.87 16.75
C GLN A 320 12.92 -1.95 15.54
N TYR A 321 11.96 -1.03 15.50
CA TYR A 321 11.87 0.06 14.52
C TYR A 321 11.73 1.38 15.29
N PRO A 322 12.84 2.09 15.56
CA PRO A 322 12.84 3.28 16.44
C PRO A 322 11.93 4.41 15.97
N ASP A 323 11.66 4.48 14.67
CA ASP A 323 10.79 5.49 14.06
C ASP A 323 9.41 4.89 13.65
N GLY A 324 9.09 3.70 14.17
CA GLY A 324 7.89 2.96 13.78
C GLY A 324 7.99 2.32 12.40
N ALA A 325 6.88 1.75 11.97
CA ALA A 325 6.78 1.09 10.67
C ALA A 325 5.39 1.26 10.06
N VAL A 326 5.33 1.24 8.74
CA VAL A 326 4.10 0.98 7.99
C VAL A 326 4.14 -0.46 7.53
N LEU A 327 3.09 -1.22 7.82
CA LEU A 327 2.94 -2.60 7.38
C LEU A 327 1.73 -2.70 6.46
N MET A 328 1.97 -2.91 5.18
CA MET A 328 0.96 -3.37 4.24
C MET A 328 0.58 -4.81 4.59
N LEU A 329 -0.72 -5.11 4.62
CA LEU A 329 -1.24 -6.36 5.18
C LEU A 329 -1.31 -7.52 4.20
N GLY A 330 -0.84 -7.33 2.99
CA GLY A 330 -0.93 -8.28 1.89
C GLY A 330 -2.11 -8.01 0.97
N THR A 331 -1.93 -8.32 -0.31
CA THR A 331 -2.96 -8.06 -1.31
C THR A 331 -4.13 -9.03 -1.19
N MET A 332 -5.32 -8.47 -1.22
CA MET A 332 -6.59 -9.20 -1.25
C MET A 332 -7.10 -9.42 -2.69
N PHE A 333 -6.30 -9.07 -3.68
CA PHE A 333 -6.62 -9.16 -5.10
C PHE A 333 -5.56 -9.95 -5.87
N ALA A 334 -6.02 -10.70 -6.85
CA ALA A 334 -5.17 -11.36 -7.82
C ALA A 334 -5.79 -11.15 -9.20
N PRO A 335 -5.51 -10.01 -9.89
CA PRO A 335 -6.08 -9.73 -11.19
C PRO A 335 -5.71 -10.82 -12.21
N THR A 336 -6.71 -11.51 -12.72
CA THR A 336 -6.57 -12.60 -13.70
C THR A 336 -7.41 -12.39 -14.96
N GLN A 337 -8.16 -11.28 -15.03
CA GLN A 337 -8.96 -10.92 -16.20
C GLN A 337 -8.06 -10.76 -17.42
N ASP A 338 -8.39 -11.46 -18.50
CA ASP A 338 -7.67 -11.34 -19.76
C ASP A 338 -7.75 -9.92 -20.32
N ARG A 339 -6.62 -9.38 -20.79
CA ARG A 339 -6.54 -8.04 -21.36
C ARG A 339 -6.35 -8.03 -22.88
N ASP A 340 -5.30 -8.65 -23.37
CA ASP A 340 -4.93 -8.60 -24.79
C ASP A 340 -5.42 -9.84 -25.54
N ARG A 341 -5.27 -11.02 -24.94
CA ARG A 341 -5.67 -12.31 -25.55
C ARG A 341 -6.26 -13.25 -24.51
N PRO A 342 -7.19 -14.12 -24.90
CA PRO A 342 -7.71 -15.15 -24.02
C PRO A 342 -6.61 -16.01 -23.39
N GLY A 343 -6.63 -16.15 -22.07
CA GLY A 343 -5.68 -16.96 -21.31
C GLY A 343 -4.37 -16.25 -20.94
N GLU A 344 -4.13 -15.02 -21.39
CA GLU A 344 -2.92 -14.27 -21.02
C GLU A 344 -3.07 -13.50 -19.69
N GLY A 345 -4.29 -13.37 -19.15
CA GLY A 345 -4.54 -12.69 -17.89
C GLY A 345 -4.23 -11.18 -17.95
N PHE A 346 -3.98 -10.60 -16.78
CA PHE A 346 -3.74 -9.16 -16.61
C PHE A 346 -2.26 -8.83 -16.53
N THR A 347 -1.86 -7.78 -17.24
CA THR A 347 -0.62 -7.01 -16.99
C THR A 347 -0.89 -5.53 -17.21
N HIS A 348 -0.15 -4.66 -16.50
CA HIS A 348 -0.25 -3.22 -16.70
C HIS A 348 0.25 -2.78 -18.08
N LYS A 349 -0.36 -1.71 -18.60
CA LYS A 349 0.20 -0.87 -19.65
C LYS A 349 0.56 0.51 -19.09
N VAL A 350 1.54 1.14 -19.69
CA VAL A 350 1.89 2.53 -19.37
C VAL A 350 0.64 3.40 -19.54
N ASP A 351 0.42 4.33 -18.64
CA ASP A 351 -0.75 5.21 -18.55
C ASP A 351 -2.04 4.57 -18.02
N ASP A 352 -2.05 3.30 -17.63
CA ASP A 352 -3.16 2.77 -16.83
C ASP A 352 -3.36 3.64 -15.58
N VAL A 353 -4.62 3.87 -15.23
CA VAL A 353 -5.00 4.51 -13.97
C VAL A 353 -5.51 3.45 -13.01
N VAL A 354 -4.83 3.31 -11.90
CA VAL A 354 -5.18 2.40 -10.80
C VAL A 354 -5.87 3.21 -9.71
N ARG A 355 -7.08 2.80 -9.32
CA ARG A 355 -7.85 3.39 -8.21
C ARG A 355 -8.10 2.32 -7.17
N ILE A 356 -7.72 2.61 -5.94
CA ILE A 356 -7.90 1.75 -4.77
C ILE A 356 -8.75 2.54 -3.79
N SER A 357 -9.99 2.12 -3.58
CA SER A 357 -10.98 2.88 -2.80
C SER A 357 -11.46 2.08 -1.59
N CYS A 358 -11.67 2.79 -0.49
CA CYS A 358 -12.27 2.26 0.72
C CYS A 358 -13.09 3.36 1.38
N PRO A 359 -14.39 3.15 1.67
CA PRO A 359 -15.25 4.17 2.29
C PRO A 359 -14.67 4.79 3.55
N ALA A 360 -13.93 4.02 4.34
CA ALA A 360 -13.33 4.50 5.58
C ALA A 360 -11.95 5.14 5.42
N LEU A 361 -11.27 4.98 4.26
CA LEU A 361 -9.88 5.43 4.06
C LEU A 361 -9.72 6.39 2.87
N GLY A 362 -10.77 6.61 2.08
CA GLY A 362 -10.75 7.40 0.86
C GLY A 362 -10.25 6.62 -0.35
N THR A 363 -9.66 7.32 -1.33
CA THR A 363 -9.20 6.71 -2.59
C THR A 363 -7.75 7.07 -2.89
N LEU A 364 -6.92 6.06 -3.03
CA LEU A 364 -5.56 6.16 -3.57
C LEU A 364 -5.61 5.98 -5.09
N VAL A 365 -5.11 6.97 -5.85
CA VAL A 365 -5.12 6.95 -7.32
C VAL A 365 -3.71 7.14 -7.84
N ASN A 366 -3.27 6.24 -8.73
CA ASN A 366 -1.96 6.33 -9.34
C ASN A 366 -2.04 6.05 -10.85
N ARG A 367 -1.14 6.66 -11.63
CA ARG A 367 -0.95 6.35 -13.04
C ARG A 367 0.31 5.50 -13.21
N VAL A 368 0.21 4.42 -13.98
CA VAL A 368 1.35 3.53 -14.24
C VAL A 368 2.34 4.17 -15.21
N ARG A 369 3.62 4.13 -14.87
CA ARG A 369 4.75 4.54 -15.69
C ARG A 369 5.88 3.51 -15.57
N HIS A 370 6.84 3.56 -16.49
CA HIS A 370 8.10 2.85 -16.23
C HIS A 370 8.83 3.50 -15.06
N ALA A 371 9.36 2.70 -14.15
CA ALA A 371 10.09 3.17 -12.96
C ALA A 371 11.23 4.12 -13.33
N GLU A 372 11.87 3.87 -14.47
CA GLU A 372 12.94 4.68 -15.06
C GLU A 372 12.48 6.06 -15.55
N GLN A 373 11.16 6.23 -15.73
CA GLN A 373 10.52 7.48 -16.19
C GLN A 373 9.78 8.21 -15.05
N CYS A 374 9.63 7.58 -13.89
CA CYS A 374 9.11 8.24 -12.70
C CYS A 374 10.10 9.26 -12.17
N GLU A 375 9.62 10.27 -11.45
CA GLU A 375 10.50 11.24 -10.78
C GLU A 375 11.48 10.46 -9.86
N PRO A 376 12.81 10.66 -10.03
CA PRO A 376 13.76 9.94 -9.20
C PRO A 376 13.64 10.33 -7.72
N TRP A 377 13.63 9.35 -6.84
CA TRP A 377 13.70 9.61 -5.41
C TRP A 377 15.07 10.19 -5.04
N ARG A 378 15.10 11.44 -4.61
CA ARG A 378 16.34 12.18 -4.27
C ARG A 378 16.33 12.72 -2.85
N PHE A 379 15.15 12.97 -2.28
CA PHE A 379 15.02 13.54 -0.95
C PHE A 379 15.11 12.43 0.11
N GLY A 380 16.27 12.33 0.75
CA GLY A 380 16.55 11.31 1.76
C GLY A 380 16.52 11.88 3.20
N VAL A 381 16.86 11.03 4.17
CA VAL A 381 16.87 11.38 5.60
C VAL A 381 17.80 12.58 5.87
N ARG A 382 18.97 12.65 5.20
CA ARG A 382 19.89 13.77 5.37
C ARG A 382 19.29 15.09 4.90
N ASP A 383 18.54 15.07 3.80
CA ASP A 383 17.88 16.28 3.27
C ASP A 383 16.76 16.73 4.23
N LEU A 384 15.99 15.77 4.76
CA LEU A 384 14.98 16.05 5.78
C LEU A 384 15.61 16.70 7.02
N MET A 385 16.68 16.11 7.58
CA MET A 385 17.38 16.69 8.73
C MET A 385 17.88 18.11 8.43
N GLY A 386 18.49 18.31 7.26
CA GLY A 386 18.95 19.64 6.84
C GLY A 386 17.83 20.67 6.69
N ASN A 387 16.69 20.25 6.15
CA ASN A 387 15.50 21.12 6.04
C ASN A 387 14.95 21.47 7.41
N LEU A 388 14.73 20.49 8.29
CA LEU A 388 14.20 20.72 9.64
C LEU A 388 15.14 21.63 10.45
N ALA A 389 16.46 21.41 10.37
CA ALA A 389 17.44 22.27 11.05
C ALA A 389 17.39 23.73 10.56
N LYS A 390 17.28 23.98 9.24
CA LYS A 390 17.10 25.32 8.67
C LYS A 390 15.82 26.03 9.16
N ARG A 391 14.78 25.25 9.44
CA ARG A 391 13.49 25.73 9.94
C ARG A 391 13.45 25.89 11.47
N GLY A 392 14.52 25.49 12.19
CA GLY A 392 14.56 25.50 13.66
C GLY A 392 13.59 24.48 14.28
N LEU A 393 13.41 23.33 13.63
CA LEU A 393 12.49 22.27 14.03
C LEU A 393 13.22 21.00 14.53
N LEU A 394 14.57 21.02 14.60
CA LEU A 394 15.41 20.01 15.24
C LEU A 394 15.94 20.51 16.56
#